data_491f7e3400e2fc8aa29480f32b46ad31
#
_entry.id   491f7e3400e2fc8aa29480f32b46ad31
#
_cell.length_a   1.000
_cell.length_b   1.000
_cell.length_c   1.000
_cell.angle_alpha   90.00
_cell.angle_beta   90.00
_cell.angle_gamma   90.00
#
_symmetry.space_group_name_H-M   'P 1'
#
loop_
_entity.id
_entity.type
_entity.pdbx_description
1 polymer ?
#
loop_
_entity_poly.entity_id
_entity_poly.type
_entity_poly.pdbx_seq_one_letter_code
_entity_poly.pdbx_strand_id
1 'polypeptide(L)'
;MLGDSTDGADPPFTGEFQTGEGSDDQMPVTLQQSDSAALGLETMSLATADEAQAAIDTVTDSINEVAGFIQDVGEYKVRINSKESTLNTQSTNTEAVRSSIEDADFANEQMEVTKLQILQQTSVSSL
;
A
#
# COMPACT_ATOMS: atom_id res chain seq x y z
N MET A 1 16.89 2.56 5.29
CA MET A 1 18.25 3.08 5.27
C MET A 1 18.09 4.59 5.15
N LEU A 2 18.22 5.30 6.27
CA LEU A 2 18.16 6.76 6.29
C LEU A 2 19.49 7.24 5.66
N GLY A 3 19.41 7.97 4.56
CA GLY A 3 20.56 8.49 3.86
C GLY A 3 21.39 9.39 4.78
N ASP A 4 22.69 9.26 4.66
CA ASP A 4 23.69 10.12 5.30
C ASP A 4 23.59 11.51 4.66
N SER A 5 22.92 12.44 5.33
CA SER A 5 22.79 13.81 4.86
C SER A 5 24.04 14.62 5.23
N THR A 6 25.07 14.49 4.40
CA THR A 6 26.25 15.38 4.46
C THR A 6 26.19 16.50 3.41
N ASP A 7 25.13 16.58 2.61
CA ASP A 7 24.97 17.65 1.62
C ASP A 7 23.45 17.97 1.50
N GLY A 8 23.01 19.08 2.04
CA GLY A 8 21.65 19.54 2.28
C GLY A 8 20.64 19.49 1.11
N ALA A 9 20.60 18.43 0.36
CA ALA A 9 19.72 18.19 -0.78
C ALA A 9 19.40 16.71 -0.99
N ASP A 10 19.09 15.95 0.06
CA ASP A 10 18.47 14.64 -0.17
C ASP A 10 17.11 14.84 -0.83
N PRO A 11 16.81 14.13 -1.93
CA PRO A 11 15.52 14.24 -2.58
C PRO A 11 14.39 13.74 -1.64
N PRO A 12 13.16 14.23 -1.80
CA PRO A 12 12.03 13.72 -1.04
C PRO A 12 11.94 12.20 -1.21
N PHE A 13 11.59 11.50 -0.14
CA PHE A 13 11.40 10.05 -0.22
C PHE A 13 10.22 9.75 -1.14
N THR A 14 10.47 8.97 -2.19
CA THR A 14 9.42 8.45 -3.07
C THR A 14 9.43 6.92 -3.00
N GLY A 15 8.29 6.33 -2.68
CA GLY A 15 8.08 4.89 -2.66
C GLY A 15 6.81 4.52 -3.40
N GLU A 16 6.79 3.36 -4.02
CA GLU A 16 5.62 2.80 -4.68
C GLU A 16 5.17 1.55 -3.94
N PHE A 17 3.90 1.54 -3.53
CA PHE A 17 3.28 0.39 -2.89
C PHE A 17 2.43 -0.36 -3.90
N GLN A 18 2.69 -1.65 -4.08
CA GLN A 18 1.84 -2.51 -4.89
C GLN A 18 0.49 -2.70 -4.17
N THR A 19 -0.60 -2.31 -4.84
CA THR A 19 -1.96 -2.32 -4.26
C THR A 19 -2.95 -3.20 -5.04
N GLY A 20 -2.47 -4.02 -5.97
CA GLY A 20 -3.27 -4.91 -6.78
C GLY A 20 -2.43 -5.90 -7.57
N GLU A 21 -3.07 -6.69 -8.44
CA GLU A 21 -2.43 -7.75 -9.22
C GLU A 21 -1.75 -7.22 -10.50
N GLY A 22 -2.18 -6.06 -10.99
CA GLY A 22 -1.64 -5.44 -12.19
C GLY A 22 -0.32 -4.72 -11.94
N SER A 23 0.53 -4.64 -12.95
CA SER A 23 1.77 -3.85 -12.91
C SER A 23 1.53 -2.36 -12.68
N ASP A 24 0.35 -1.87 -13.04
CA ASP A 24 -0.06 -0.47 -12.91
C ASP A 24 -0.81 -0.19 -11.60
N ASP A 25 -1.09 -1.24 -10.81
CA ASP A 25 -1.76 -1.12 -9.51
C ASP A 25 -0.78 -0.70 -8.41
N GLN A 26 -0.10 0.41 -8.64
CA GLN A 26 0.86 0.98 -7.71
C GLN A 26 0.31 2.27 -7.11
N MET A 27 0.59 2.48 -5.84
CA MET A 27 0.28 3.72 -5.14
C MET A 27 1.59 4.44 -4.82
N PRO A 28 1.88 5.56 -5.49
CA PRO A 28 3.04 6.37 -5.16
C PRO A 28 2.81 7.07 -3.81
N VAL A 29 3.84 7.07 -2.98
CA VAL A 29 3.92 7.81 -1.73
C VAL A 29 5.15 8.69 -1.78
N THR A 30 4.96 9.99 -1.63
CA THR A 30 6.04 10.96 -1.56
C THR A 30 6.01 11.62 -0.19
N LEU A 31 7.12 11.51 0.54
CA LEU A 31 7.29 12.22 1.80
C LEU A 31 8.27 13.37 1.58
N GLN A 32 7.82 14.56 1.90
CA GLN A 32 8.66 15.76 1.83
C GLN A 32 9.77 15.68 2.88
N GLN A 33 10.89 16.35 2.59
CA GLN A 33 11.96 16.51 3.57
C GLN A 33 11.50 17.39 4.73
N SER A 34 11.89 16.99 5.93
CA SER A 34 11.59 17.72 7.17
C SER A 34 12.83 17.91 8.04
N ASP A 35 13.99 18.02 7.40
CA ASP A 35 15.24 18.34 8.08
C ASP A 35 15.38 19.85 8.31
N SER A 36 16.37 20.27 9.07
CA SER A 36 16.61 21.67 9.43
C SER A 36 16.91 22.54 8.21
N ALA A 37 17.55 21.96 7.18
CA ALA A 37 17.89 22.66 5.95
C ALA A 37 16.65 22.92 5.08
N ALA A 38 15.82 21.89 4.87
CA ALA A 38 14.59 21.99 4.10
C ALA A 38 13.60 22.96 4.74
N LEU A 39 13.55 22.99 6.08
CA LEU A 39 12.70 23.93 6.84
C LEU A 39 13.31 25.33 7.00
N GLY A 40 14.50 25.59 6.41
CA GLY A 40 15.15 26.91 6.46
C GLY A 40 15.69 27.31 7.83
N LEU A 41 15.80 26.35 8.78
CA LEU A 41 16.22 26.64 10.15
C LEU A 41 17.72 26.86 10.31
N GLU A 42 18.55 26.41 9.37
CA GLU A 42 20.01 26.48 9.47
C GLU A 42 20.55 27.90 9.24
N THR A 43 19.83 28.75 8.53
CA THR A 43 20.24 30.12 8.18
C THR A 43 19.72 31.16 9.15
N MET A 44 19.03 30.76 10.23
CA MET A 44 18.49 31.70 11.21
C MET A 44 19.61 32.36 12.03
N SER A 45 19.48 33.66 12.24
CA SER A 45 20.32 34.46 13.12
C SER A 45 19.47 35.08 14.24
N LEU A 46 20.04 35.22 15.40
CA LEU A 46 19.43 35.85 16.58
C LEU A 46 20.28 37.00 17.09
N ALA A 47 21.17 37.53 16.26
CA ALA A 47 22.13 38.56 16.68
C ALA A 47 21.49 39.95 16.90
N THR A 48 20.38 40.20 16.23
CA THR A 48 19.64 41.49 16.34
C THR A 48 18.14 41.24 16.62
N ALA A 49 17.44 42.27 17.09
CA ALA A 49 16.00 42.16 17.34
C ALA A 49 15.19 41.87 16.06
N ASP A 50 15.60 42.44 14.91
CA ASP A 50 14.94 42.21 13.64
C ASP A 50 15.17 40.78 13.13
N GLU A 51 16.40 40.22 13.31
CA GLU A 51 16.71 38.84 12.98
C GLU A 51 15.98 37.85 13.88
N ALA A 52 15.81 38.18 15.18
CA ALA A 52 15.02 37.38 16.09
C ALA A 52 13.54 37.34 15.68
N GLN A 53 13.00 38.48 15.21
CA GLN A 53 11.63 38.50 14.68
C GLN A 53 11.48 37.67 13.41
N ALA A 54 12.42 37.77 12.47
CA ALA A 54 12.45 36.96 11.27
C ALA A 54 12.58 35.44 11.58
N ALA A 55 13.36 35.08 12.61
CA ALA A 55 13.48 33.71 13.07
C ALA A 55 12.15 33.16 13.62
N ILE A 56 11.36 33.98 14.34
CA ILE A 56 10.02 33.57 14.80
C ILE A 56 9.10 33.29 13.62
N ASP A 57 9.14 34.12 12.58
CA ASP A 57 8.33 33.93 11.38
C ASP A 57 8.77 32.62 10.65
N THR A 58 10.07 32.38 10.48
CA THR A 58 10.61 31.14 9.88
C THR A 58 10.20 29.90 10.67
N VAL A 59 10.27 29.93 12.00
CA VAL A 59 9.83 28.81 12.83
C VAL A 59 8.34 28.57 12.69
N THR A 60 7.54 29.65 12.62
CA THR A 60 6.09 29.54 12.44
C THR A 60 5.76 28.89 11.09
N ASP A 61 6.44 29.29 10.03
CA ASP A 61 6.27 28.71 8.70
C ASP A 61 6.70 27.24 8.68
N SER A 62 7.82 26.90 9.31
CA SER A 62 8.29 25.51 9.46
C SER A 62 7.28 24.64 10.21
N ILE A 63 6.65 25.14 11.26
CA ILE A 63 5.58 24.43 11.98
C ILE A 63 4.38 24.16 11.09
N ASN A 64 3.97 25.15 10.29
CA ASN A 64 2.86 24.99 9.35
C ASN A 64 3.20 23.97 8.25
N GLU A 65 4.42 23.97 7.77
CA GLU A 65 4.91 23.03 6.77
C GLU A 65 4.92 21.59 7.32
N VAL A 66 5.47 21.38 8.51
CA VAL A 66 5.44 20.05 9.18
C VAL A 66 3.99 19.60 9.44
N ALA A 67 3.10 20.52 9.81
CA ALA A 67 1.68 20.18 9.95
C ALA A 67 1.05 19.72 8.63
N GLY A 68 1.45 20.31 7.51
CA GLY A 68 1.08 19.86 6.16
C GLY A 68 1.59 18.46 5.88
N PHE A 69 2.85 18.17 6.17
CA PHE A 69 3.41 16.82 5.99
C PHE A 69 2.69 15.75 6.82
N ILE A 70 2.31 16.08 8.05
CA ILE A 70 1.52 15.18 8.90
C ILE A 70 0.14 14.90 8.27
N GLN A 71 -0.46 15.92 7.64
CA GLN A 71 -1.73 15.76 6.93
C GLN A 71 -1.58 14.83 5.72
N ASP A 72 -0.53 15.00 4.91
CA ASP A 72 -0.24 14.14 3.76
C ASP A 72 -0.02 12.69 4.18
N VAL A 73 0.76 12.45 5.24
CA VAL A 73 0.95 11.12 5.83
C VAL A 73 -0.39 10.53 6.29
N GLY A 74 -1.25 11.35 6.89
CA GLY A 74 -2.60 10.96 7.28
C GLY A 74 -3.44 10.52 6.07
N GLU A 75 -3.38 11.26 4.98
CA GLU A 75 -4.06 10.90 3.73
C GLU A 75 -3.54 9.56 3.17
N TYR A 76 -2.24 9.38 3.07
CA TYR A 76 -1.66 8.12 2.63
C TYR A 76 -2.10 6.93 3.50
N LYS A 77 -2.13 7.11 4.82
CA LYS A 77 -2.62 6.08 5.75
C LYS A 77 -4.08 5.69 5.46
N VAL A 78 -4.95 6.66 5.24
CA VAL A 78 -6.36 6.40 4.90
C VAL A 78 -6.47 5.66 3.57
N ARG A 79 -5.70 6.08 2.56
CA ARG A 79 -5.68 5.43 1.24
C ARG A 79 -5.17 3.99 1.32
N ILE A 80 -4.11 3.73 2.09
CA ILE A 80 -3.56 2.37 2.30
C ILE A 80 -4.60 1.49 2.99
N ASN A 81 -5.23 1.95 4.06
CA ASN A 81 -6.27 1.19 4.76
C ASN A 81 -7.47 0.87 3.86
N SER A 82 -7.87 1.82 2.99
CA SER A 82 -8.94 1.59 2.01
C SER A 82 -8.54 0.53 0.98
N LYS A 83 -7.31 0.57 0.49
CA LYS A 83 -6.77 -0.43 -0.44
C LYS A 83 -6.66 -1.81 0.21
N GLU A 84 -6.17 -1.89 1.45
CA GLU A 84 -6.12 -3.13 2.22
C GLU A 84 -7.51 -3.76 2.37
N SER A 85 -8.52 -2.97 2.73
CA SER A 85 -9.90 -3.45 2.81
C SER A 85 -10.43 -3.98 1.48
N THR A 86 -10.11 -3.29 0.38
CA THR A 86 -10.49 -3.73 -0.97
C THR A 86 -9.80 -5.04 -1.34
N LEU A 87 -8.50 -5.16 -1.10
CA LEU A 87 -7.73 -6.37 -1.37
C LEU A 87 -8.22 -7.57 -0.55
N ASN A 88 -8.56 -7.36 0.72
CA ASN A 88 -9.15 -8.40 1.56
C ASN A 88 -10.49 -8.88 1.00
N THR A 89 -11.33 -7.97 0.51
CA THR A 89 -12.60 -8.33 -0.13
C THR A 89 -12.37 -9.09 -1.44
N GLN A 90 -11.44 -8.65 -2.27
CA GLN A 90 -11.08 -9.34 -3.51
C GLN A 90 -10.51 -10.74 -3.23
N SER A 91 -9.62 -10.88 -2.24
CA SER A 91 -9.07 -12.17 -1.83
C SER A 91 -10.17 -13.14 -1.40
N THR A 92 -11.11 -12.67 -0.57
CA THR A 92 -12.25 -13.48 -0.13
C THR A 92 -13.14 -13.91 -1.31
N ASN A 93 -13.42 -13.00 -2.24
CA ASN A 93 -14.21 -13.30 -3.42
C ASN A 93 -13.50 -14.29 -4.35
N THR A 94 -12.20 -14.14 -4.56
CA THR A 94 -11.38 -15.05 -5.36
C THR A 94 -11.36 -16.45 -4.74
N GLU A 95 -11.22 -16.55 -3.42
CA GLU A 95 -11.26 -17.82 -2.71
C GLU A 95 -12.64 -18.50 -2.83
N ALA A 96 -13.73 -17.73 -2.73
CA ALA A 96 -15.08 -18.26 -2.94
C ALA A 96 -15.30 -18.78 -4.36
N VAL A 97 -14.80 -18.06 -5.37
CA VAL A 97 -14.86 -18.49 -6.78
C VAL A 97 -14.03 -19.75 -6.98
N ARG A 98 -12.80 -19.81 -6.42
CA ARG A 98 -11.94 -20.98 -6.47
C ARG A 98 -12.63 -22.21 -5.88
N SER A 99 -13.20 -22.08 -4.68
CA SER A 99 -13.95 -23.14 -4.02
C SER A 99 -15.12 -23.63 -4.88
N SER A 100 -15.87 -22.70 -5.48
CA SER A 100 -16.99 -23.04 -6.34
C SER A 100 -16.57 -23.83 -7.59
N ILE A 101 -15.42 -23.50 -8.17
CA ILE A 101 -14.86 -24.21 -9.33
C ILE A 101 -14.37 -25.62 -8.90
N GLU A 102 -13.63 -25.70 -7.79
CA GLU A 102 -13.12 -26.97 -7.26
C GLU A 102 -14.27 -27.92 -6.89
N ASP A 103 -15.33 -27.40 -6.27
CA ASP A 103 -16.52 -28.18 -5.92
C ASP A 103 -17.27 -28.68 -7.16
N ALA A 104 -17.37 -27.86 -8.21
CA ALA A 104 -18.00 -28.24 -9.47
C ALA A 104 -17.18 -29.32 -10.21
N ASP A 105 -15.86 -29.21 -10.23
CA ASP A 105 -14.98 -30.23 -10.82
C ASP A 105 -15.04 -31.53 -10.04
N PHE A 106 -15.05 -31.49 -8.71
CA PHE A 106 -15.21 -32.66 -7.86
C PHE A 106 -16.54 -33.38 -8.13
N ALA A 107 -17.64 -32.61 -8.26
CA ALA A 107 -18.95 -33.19 -8.57
C ALA A 107 -18.99 -33.86 -9.94
N ASN A 108 -18.36 -33.27 -10.95
CA ASN A 108 -18.24 -33.87 -12.28
C ASN A 108 -17.40 -35.16 -12.26
N GLU A 109 -16.26 -35.15 -11.58
CA GLU A 109 -15.39 -36.32 -11.42
C GLU A 109 -16.13 -37.47 -10.69
N GLN A 110 -16.88 -37.14 -9.62
CA GLN A 110 -17.68 -38.12 -8.88
C GLN A 110 -18.79 -38.74 -9.74
N MET A 111 -19.44 -37.95 -10.62
CA MET A 111 -20.42 -38.47 -11.57
C MET A 111 -19.79 -39.41 -12.58
N GLU A 112 -18.58 -39.13 -13.06
CA GLU A 112 -17.87 -39.97 -14.00
C GLU A 112 -17.43 -41.27 -13.35
N VAL A 113 -16.90 -41.23 -12.12
CA VAL A 113 -16.58 -42.42 -11.32
C VAL A 113 -17.81 -43.29 -11.11
N THR A 114 -18.94 -42.72 -10.73
CA THR A 114 -20.20 -43.43 -10.52
C THR A 114 -20.70 -44.07 -11.82
N LYS A 115 -20.64 -43.38 -12.95
CA LYS A 115 -20.97 -43.88 -14.28
C LYS A 115 -20.09 -45.12 -14.64
N LEU A 116 -18.79 -45.03 -14.46
CA LEU A 116 -17.87 -46.13 -14.72
C LEU A 116 -18.14 -47.32 -13.81
N GLN A 117 -18.45 -47.11 -12.53
CA GLN A 117 -18.82 -48.19 -11.62
C GLN A 117 -20.10 -48.90 -12.03
N ILE A 118 -21.14 -48.14 -12.46
CA ILE A 118 -22.38 -48.74 -12.97
C ILE A 118 -22.12 -49.56 -14.24
N LEU A 119 -21.34 -49.01 -15.18
CA LEU A 119 -20.97 -49.72 -16.40
C LEU A 119 -20.20 -51.02 -16.13
N GLN A 120 -19.25 -50.98 -15.18
CA GLN A 120 -18.50 -52.17 -14.75
C GLN A 120 -19.44 -53.22 -14.15
N GLN A 121 -20.34 -52.82 -13.28
CA GLN A 121 -21.27 -53.72 -12.62
C GLN A 121 -22.28 -54.34 -13.60
N THR A 122 -22.73 -53.54 -14.59
CA THR A 122 -23.63 -54.00 -15.64
C THR A 122 -22.94 -54.97 -16.60
N SER A 123 -21.68 -54.72 -16.95
CA SER A 123 -20.90 -55.62 -17.82
C SER A 123 -20.62 -56.96 -17.16
N VAL A 124 -20.33 -56.97 -15.85
CA VAL A 124 -20.13 -58.20 -15.07
C VAL A 124 -21.44 -58.98 -14.93
N SER A 125 -22.60 -58.32 -14.84
CA SER A 125 -23.90 -58.96 -14.71
C SER A 125 -24.44 -59.52 -16.04
N SER A 126 -23.87 -59.08 -17.16
CA SER A 126 -24.27 -59.51 -18.51
C SER A 126 -23.40 -60.61 -19.10
N LEU A 127 -22.39 -61.03 -18.34
CA LEU A 127 -21.53 -62.21 -18.62
C LEU A 127 -22.03 -63.43 -17.86
#